data_6adb1e326ccb7b6381f1bf11e076475a
#
_entry.id   6adb1e326ccb7b6381f1bf11e076475a
#
_cell.length_a   1.000
_cell.length_b   1.000
_cell.length_c   1.000
_cell.angle_alpha   90.00
_cell.angle_beta   90.00
_cell.angle_gamma   90.00
#
_symmetry.space_group_name_H-M   'P 1'
#
loop_
_entity.id
_entity.type
_entity.pdbx_description
1 polymer ?
#
loop_
_entity_poly.entity_id
_entity_poly.type
_entity_poly.pdbx_seq_one_letter_code
_entity_poly.pdbx_strand_id
1 'polypeptide(L)'
;MKRSMRIGTKITVISCLAAVIAAIMLAVVTTVVFMSFVGTLQEEETNTGVNVLSSEIRSDIEEMGDVAELLIASSWGQINNSDYDNTWASNKPSEASFAAYINGGQAVWSTENFPLSDDAIARVKAGGMKGAMADGDKLYSVYCRPVENGALVVGTDLNDLTYVDDVKEKTRAELTIFCGDTRYSTTIMDSSGVRSTGTKMDGGIWNMVQNSGTYIGKTAINGQSYYVNYTPMTDFNGQVVGAYFAGYSTAVADAELFKAIIISAAVLIAVCVGAGFLLFAVMNRLVRKPVSEVVKICGQLSAGELNAPDSEFSFNADEMGDIAEKITEAKHTLHTYVDDISHVLSGMGTGDFSSQPSVKYIGSFEEINRSF
;
A
#
# COMPACT_ATOMS: atom_id res chain seq x y z
N MET A 1 -32.90 32.79 26.06
CA MET A 1 -33.47 31.56 25.47
C MET A 1 -32.52 31.06 24.35
N LYS A 2 -31.86 29.92 24.53
CA LYS A 2 -31.06 29.30 23.45
C LYS A 2 -32.02 28.84 22.34
N ARG A 3 -31.95 29.46 21.19
CA ARG A 3 -32.75 29.06 20.02
C ARG A 3 -32.36 27.65 19.62
N SER A 4 -33.17 26.65 19.94
CA SER A 4 -32.97 25.27 19.53
C SER A 4 -32.96 25.18 18.00
N MET A 5 -31.95 24.49 17.40
CA MET A 5 -31.93 24.27 15.96
C MET A 5 -33.23 23.57 15.53
N ARG A 6 -33.78 24.00 14.38
CA ARG A 6 -34.97 23.38 13.78
C ARG A 6 -34.70 21.88 13.45
N ILE A 7 -35.72 21.04 13.61
CA ILE A 7 -35.62 19.58 13.45
C ILE A 7 -34.97 19.19 12.11
N GLY A 8 -35.41 19.80 11.01
CA GLY A 8 -34.82 19.54 9.68
C GLY A 8 -33.32 19.86 9.61
N THR A 9 -32.83 20.91 10.32
CA THR A 9 -31.40 21.23 10.37
C THR A 9 -30.63 20.17 11.18
N LYS A 10 -31.20 19.65 12.28
CA LYS A 10 -30.57 18.58 13.07
C LYS A 10 -30.41 17.30 12.25
N ILE A 11 -31.46 16.88 11.55
CA ILE A 11 -31.42 15.66 10.70
C ILE A 11 -30.37 15.81 9.59
N THR A 12 -30.37 16.96 8.89
CA THR A 12 -29.37 17.22 7.83
C THR A 12 -27.94 17.14 8.37
N VAL A 13 -27.67 17.77 9.51
CA VAL A 13 -26.32 17.76 10.13
C VAL A 13 -25.91 16.34 10.53
N ILE A 14 -26.80 15.56 11.14
CA ILE A 14 -26.50 14.18 11.54
C ILE A 14 -26.22 13.30 10.31
N SER A 15 -27.05 13.40 9.27
CA SER A 15 -26.85 12.61 8.03
C SER A 15 -25.57 12.99 7.31
N CYS A 16 -25.23 14.29 7.22
CA CYS A 16 -23.96 14.74 6.65
C CYS A 16 -22.78 14.24 7.48
N LEU A 17 -22.85 14.29 8.81
CA LEU A 17 -21.79 13.80 9.69
C LEU A 17 -21.57 12.29 9.51
N ALA A 18 -22.63 11.50 9.44
CA ALA A 18 -22.55 10.06 9.20
C ALA A 18 -21.91 9.74 7.84
N ALA A 19 -22.29 10.46 6.78
CA ALA A 19 -21.70 10.30 5.46
C ALA A 19 -20.20 10.64 5.43
N VAL A 20 -19.79 11.72 6.12
CA VAL A 20 -18.38 12.11 6.24
C VAL A 20 -17.57 11.04 6.99
N ILE A 21 -18.10 10.52 8.11
CA ILE A 21 -17.44 9.47 8.88
C ILE A 21 -17.26 8.21 8.03
N ALA A 22 -18.29 7.77 7.32
CA ALA A 22 -18.22 6.61 6.45
C ALA A 22 -17.17 6.79 5.33
N ALA A 23 -17.12 7.98 4.72
CA ALA A 23 -16.15 8.30 3.68
C ALA A 23 -14.71 8.34 4.21
N ILE A 24 -14.48 8.87 5.41
CA ILE A 24 -13.15 8.86 6.05
C ILE A 24 -12.73 7.41 6.35
N MET A 25 -13.62 6.59 6.90
CA MET A 25 -13.32 5.17 7.16
C MET A 25 -12.93 4.43 5.87
N LEU A 26 -13.66 4.63 4.79
CA LEU A 26 -13.34 4.03 3.49
C LEU A 26 -11.97 4.48 2.99
N ALA A 27 -11.65 5.77 3.09
CA ALA A 27 -10.35 6.31 2.68
C ALA A 27 -9.19 5.72 3.50
N VAL A 28 -9.37 5.56 4.81
CA VAL A 28 -8.36 4.93 5.68
C VAL A 28 -8.14 3.46 5.28
N VAL A 29 -9.22 2.69 5.09
CA VAL A 29 -9.13 1.28 4.70
C VAL A 29 -8.43 1.13 3.35
N THR A 30 -8.81 1.92 2.35
CA THR A 30 -8.17 1.87 1.02
C THR A 30 -6.69 2.24 1.07
N THR A 31 -6.31 3.23 1.88
CA THR A 31 -4.90 3.62 2.05
C THR A 31 -4.09 2.50 2.71
N VAL A 32 -4.61 1.86 3.76
CA VAL A 32 -3.94 0.74 4.45
C VAL A 32 -3.76 -0.45 3.52
N VAL A 33 -4.80 -0.83 2.77
CA VAL A 33 -4.73 -1.93 1.79
C VAL A 33 -3.71 -1.63 0.71
N PHE A 34 -3.68 -0.40 0.19
CA PHE A 34 -2.72 0.00 -0.83
C PHE A 34 -1.28 -0.01 -0.32
N MET A 35 -1.02 0.49 0.90
CA MET A 35 0.32 0.42 1.52
C MET A 35 0.79 -1.04 1.72
N SER A 36 -0.10 -1.92 2.16
CA SER A 36 0.21 -3.34 2.30
C SER A 36 0.55 -3.99 0.96
N PHE A 37 -0.20 -3.68 -0.09
CA PHE A 37 0.05 -4.17 -1.44
C PHE A 37 1.41 -3.72 -2.00
N VAL A 38 1.75 -2.43 -1.85
CA VAL A 38 3.05 -1.89 -2.26
C VAL A 38 4.19 -2.58 -1.49
N GLY A 39 4.02 -2.81 -0.18
CA GLY A 39 5.02 -3.52 0.62
C GLY A 39 5.26 -4.96 0.12
N THR A 40 4.20 -5.69 -0.22
CA THR A 40 4.31 -7.05 -0.77
C THR A 40 5.03 -7.07 -2.13
N LEU A 41 4.72 -6.12 -3.01
CA LEU A 41 5.41 -6.00 -4.30
C LEU A 41 6.92 -5.71 -4.13
N GLN A 42 7.28 -4.79 -3.23
CA GLN A 42 8.68 -4.47 -2.96
C GLN A 42 9.45 -5.66 -2.38
N GLU A 43 8.80 -6.46 -1.54
CA GLU A 43 9.38 -7.70 -1.01
C GLU A 43 9.62 -8.73 -2.12
N GLU A 44 8.65 -8.95 -3.00
CA GLU A 44 8.77 -9.88 -4.14
C GLU A 44 9.88 -9.46 -5.10
N GLU A 45 9.96 -8.17 -5.43
CA GLU A 45 11.00 -7.62 -6.30
C GLU A 45 12.40 -7.79 -5.70
N THR A 46 12.59 -7.46 -4.41
CA THR A 46 13.89 -7.63 -3.75
C THR A 46 14.29 -9.09 -3.60
N ASN A 47 13.35 -9.99 -3.33
CA ASN A 47 13.57 -11.43 -3.33
C ASN A 47 14.02 -11.91 -4.72
N THR A 48 13.37 -11.43 -5.78
CA THR A 48 13.76 -11.75 -7.15
C THR A 48 15.18 -11.30 -7.46
N GLY A 49 15.56 -10.08 -7.07
CA GLY A 49 16.91 -9.56 -7.25
C GLY A 49 17.99 -10.43 -6.60
N VAL A 50 17.78 -10.80 -5.33
CA VAL A 50 18.72 -11.69 -4.61
C VAL A 50 18.77 -13.09 -5.24
N ASN A 51 17.60 -13.65 -5.60
CA ASN A 51 17.54 -15.00 -6.19
C ASN A 51 18.24 -15.06 -7.55
N VAL A 52 18.06 -14.04 -8.40
CA VAL A 52 18.74 -13.97 -9.70
C VAL A 52 20.25 -13.86 -9.50
N LEU A 53 20.70 -12.94 -8.60
CA LEU A 53 22.14 -12.78 -8.31
C LEU A 53 22.78 -14.06 -7.78
N SER A 54 22.14 -14.71 -6.81
CA SER A 54 22.65 -15.97 -6.23
C SER A 54 22.60 -17.14 -7.21
N SER A 55 21.62 -17.18 -8.13
CA SER A 55 21.53 -18.24 -9.14
C SER A 55 22.55 -18.05 -10.25
N GLU A 56 22.86 -16.83 -10.63
CA GLU A 56 23.93 -16.52 -11.60
C GLU A 56 25.29 -17.05 -11.06
N ILE A 57 25.66 -16.62 -9.86
CA ILE A 57 26.91 -17.10 -9.22
C ILE A 57 26.92 -18.63 -9.07
N ARG A 58 25.80 -19.25 -8.77
CA ARG A 58 25.69 -20.70 -8.69
C ARG A 58 25.87 -21.37 -10.04
N SER A 59 25.31 -20.80 -11.11
CA SER A 59 25.48 -21.30 -12.47
C SER A 59 26.95 -21.30 -12.87
N ASP A 60 27.66 -20.22 -12.60
CA ASP A 60 29.09 -20.10 -12.91
C ASP A 60 29.94 -21.11 -12.14
N ILE A 61 29.59 -21.37 -10.88
CA ILE A 61 30.25 -22.42 -10.08
C ILE A 61 30.08 -23.81 -10.72
N GLU A 62 28.90 -24.10 -11.29
CA GLU A 62 28.72 -25.39 -12.02
C GLU A 62 29.53 -25.42 -13.32
N GLU A 63 29.62 -24.34 -14.09
CA GLU A 63 30.47 -24.25 -15.29
C GLU A 63 31.95 -24.39 -14.93
N MET A 64 32.41 -23.84 -13.80
CA MET A 64 33.76 -24.08 -13.29
C MET A 64 34.02 -25.57 -13.03
N GLY A 65 32.97 -26.32 -12.66
CA GLY A 65 33.03 -27.76 -12.49
C GLY A 65 33.34 -28.49 -13.80
N ASP A 66 32.72 -28.08 -14.88
CA ASP A 66 32.97 -28.68 -16.23
C ASP A 66 34.40 -28.43 -16.67
N VAL A 67 34.95 -27.26 -16.41
CA VAL A 67 36.36 -26.94 -16.70
C VAL A 67 37.30 -27.74 -15.81
N ALA A 68 36.98 -27.91 -14.55
CA ALA A 68 37.76 -28.79 -13.66
C ALA A 68 37.82 -30.23 -14.19
N GLU A 69 36.71 -30.76 -14.76
CA GLU A 69 36.66 -32.06 -15.37
C GLU A 69 37.55 -32.14 -16.62
N LEU A 70 37.54 -31.13 -17.48
CA LEU A 70 38.39 -31.04 -18.65
C LEU A 70 39.86 -30.99 -18.27
N LEU A 71 40.25 -30.23 -17.26
CA LEU A 71 41.62 -30.17 -16.74
C LEU A 71 42.08 -31.53 -16.22
N ILE A 72 41.25 -32.24 -15.49
CA ILE A 72 41.57 -33.61 -15.01
C ILE A 72 41.71 -34.60 -16.15
N ALA A 73 40.79 -34.55 -17.12
CA ALA A 73 40.84 -35.46 -18.29
C ALA A 73 42.08 -35.25 -19.15
N SER A 74 42.56 -34.00 -19.27
CA SER A 74 43.75 -33.68 -20.07
C SER A 74 45.04 -34.27 -19.52
N SER A 75 45.09 -34.51 -18.20
CA SER A 75 46.27 -34.97 -17.49
C SER A 75 46.41 -36.51 -17.42
N TRP A 76 45.41 -37.29 -17.85
CA TRP A 76 45.36 -38.75 -17.72
C TRP A 76 45.76 -39.26 -16.31
N GLY A 77 45.40 -38.47 -15.27
CA GLY A 77 45.74 -38.76 -13.89
C GLY A 77 47.18 -38.48 -13.48
N GLN A 78 48.05 -37.98 -14.38
CA GLN A 78 49.40 -37.52 -14.08
C GLN A 78 49.47 -35.99 -14.13
N ILE A 79 50.12 -35.36 -13.16
CA ILE A 79 50.28 -33.91 -13.13
C ILE A 79 51.29 -33.50 -14.18
N ASN A 80 50.80 -32.91 -15.25
CA ASN A 80 51.64 -32.31 -16.31
C ASN A 80 51.23 -30.83 -16.47
N ASN A 81 52.09 -29.95 -15.99
CA ASN A 81 51.81 -28.52 -15.98
C ASN A 81 51.54 -27.96 -17.38
N SER A 82 52.22 -28.46 -18.41
CA SER A 82 52.01 -28.02 -19.78
C SER A 82 50.63 -28.44 -20.35
N ASP A 83 50.10 -29.57 -19.90
CA ASP A 83 48.77 -30.03 -20.31
C ASP A 83 47.69 -29.19 -19.60
N TYR A 84 47.88 -28.83 -18.33
CA TYR A 84 46.99 -27.93 -17.63
C TYR A 84 46.99 -26.51 -18.23
N ASP A 85 48.15 -25.95 -18.55
CA ASP A 85 48.27 -24.64 -19.18
C ASP A 85 47.56 -24.60 -20.54
N ASN A 86 47.77 -25.61 -21.38
CA ASN A 86 47.14 -25.70 -22.70
C ASN A 86 45.61 -25.90 -22.60
N THR A 87 45.15 -26.73 -21.66
CA THR A 87 43.73 -27.00 -21.46
C THR A 87 43.03 -25.76 -20.88
N TRP A 88 43.64 -25.08 -19.92
CA TRP A 88 43.13 -23.83 -19.39
C TRP A 88 43.04 -22.76 -20.48
N ALA A 89 44.09 -22.52 -21.22
CA ALA A 89 44.11 -21.53 -22.30
C ALA A 89 43.05 -21.78 -23.38
N SER A 90 42.71 -23.07 -23.65
CA SER A 90 41.76 -23.45 -24.67
C SER A 90 40.30 -23.50 -24.18
N ASN A 91 40.06 -23.74 -22.90
CA ASN A 91 38.74 -24.05 -22.33
C ASN A 91 38.36 -23.17 -21.15
N LYS A 92 39.16 -22.15 -20.82
CA LYS A 92 38.83 -21.20 -19.74
C LYS A 92 37.45 -20.59 -19.98
N PRO A 93 36.46 -20.78 -19.05
CA PRO A 93 35.19 -20.09 -19.17
C PRO A 93 35.40 -18.60 -18.96
N SER A 94 34.52 -17.79 -19.54
CA SER A 94 34.55 -16.32 -19.34
C SER A 94 34.53 -15.91 -17.88
N GLU A 95 33.81 -16.69 -17.08
CA GLU A 95 33.51 -16.46 -15.65
C GLU A 95 34.64 -16.91 -14.72
N ALA A 96 35.52 -17.86 -15.13
CA ALA A 96 36.63 -18.30 -14.30
C ALA A 96 37.84 -17.39 -14.45
N SER A 97 38.40 -16.92 -13.34
CA SER A 97 39.60 -16.07 -13.36
C SER A 97 40.87 -16.80 -12.97
N PHE A 98 40.79 -17.91 -12.25
CA PHE A 98 41.95 -18.68 -11.82
C PHE A 98 41.68 -20.19 -11.71
N ALA A 99 42.74 -20.98 -11.78
CA ALA A 99 42.72 -22.40 -11.42
C ALA A 99 44.05 -22.79 -10.76
N ALA A 100 44.02 -23.85 -9.92
CA ALA A 100 45.19 -24.40 -9.29
C ALA A 100 45.03 -25.90 -8.97
N TYR A 101 46.10 -26.67 -9.06
CA TYR A 101 46.19 -27.99 -8.46
C TYR A 101 46.90 -27.90 -7.12
N ILE A 102 46.19 -28.29 -6.05
CA ILE A 102 46.66 -28.24 -4.66
C ILE A 102 46.98 -29.65 -4.19
N ASN A 103 48.19 -29.85 -3.72
CA ASN A 103 48.65 -31.10 -3.14
C ASN A 103 49.48 -30.82 -1.87
N GLY A 104 49.19 -31.55 -0.78
CA GLY A 104 49.91 -31.37 0.48
C GLY A 104 49.77 -29.97 1.10
N GLY A 105 48.71 -29.25 0.78
CA GLY A 105 48.50 -27.88 1.25
C GLY A 105 49.28 -26.81 0.48
N GLN A 106 49.81 -27.14 -0.70
CA GLN A 106 50.53 -26.20 -1.55
C GLN A 106 49.99 -26.26 -2.99
N ALA A 107 49.97 -25.11 -3.67
CA ALA A 107 49.65 -25.05 -5.07
C ALA A 107 50.86 -25.59 -5.88
N VAL A 108 50.76 -26.78 -6.44
CA VAL A 108 51.80 -27.43 -7.29
C VAL A 108 51.76 -26.90 -8.71
N TRP A 109 50.58 -26.57 -9.20
CA TRP A 109 50.31 -25.85 -10.44
C TRP A 109 49.28 -24.77 -10.16
N SER A 110 49.40 -23.62 -10.78
CA SER A 110 48.40 -22.58 -10.76
C SER A 110 48.51 -21.69 -11.97
N THR A 111 47.40 -21.01 -12.29
CA THR A 111 47.38 -19.91 -13.24
C THR A 111 48.24 -18.75 -12.76
N GLU A 112 48.71 -17.89 -13.68
CA GLU A 112 49.66 -16.82 -13.43
C GLU A 112 49.23 -15.88 -12.28
N ASN A 113 47.92 -15.60 -12.16
CA ASN A 113 47.34 -14.69 -11.15
C ASN A 113 46.54 -15.45 -10.09
N PHE A 114 47.04 -16.57 -9.59
CA PHE A 114 46.36 -17.33 -8.53
C PHE A 114 46.29 -16.55 -7.23
N PRO A 115 45.09 -16.23 -6.74
CA PRO A 115 44.93 -15.21 -5.70
C PRO A 115 44.84 -15.73 -4.27
N LEU A 116 44.65 -17.06 -4.06
CA LEU A 116 44.36 -17.60 -2.71
C LEU A 116 45.61 -17.63 -1.83
N SER A 117 45.46 -17.21 -0.58
CA SER A 117 46.48 -17.30 0.46
C SER A 117 46.75 -18.74 0.90
N ASP A 118 47.91 -18.99 1.56
CA ASP A 118 48.23 -20.31 2.13
C ASP A 118 47.16 -20.79 3.11
N ASP A 119 46.52 -19.88 3.90
CA ASP A 119 45.42 -20.21 4.79
C ASP A 119 44.15 -20.63 4.02
N ALA A 120 43.84 -20.01 2.90
CA ALA A 120 42.74 -20.38 2.03
C ALA A 120 43.01 -21.75 1.38
N ILE A 121 44.26 -21.96 0.88
CA ILE A 121 44.72 -23.24 0.30
C ILE A 121 44.60 -24.37 1.33
N ALA A 122 44.99 -24.13 2.60
CA ALA A 122 44.92 -25.15 3.66
C ALA A 122 43.45 -25.54 4.00
N ARG A 123 42.47 -24.68 3.68
CA ARG A 123 41.03 -24.99 3.83
C ARG A 123 40.48 -25.83 2.67
N VAL A 124 41.18 -25.89 1.55
CA VAL A 124 40.79 -26.75 0.43
C VAL A 124 40.98 -28.22 0.80
N LYS A 125 39.87 -28.90 1.04
CA LYS A 125 39.86 -30.30 1.48
C LYS A 125 39.77 -31.25 0.29
N ALA A 126 40.40 -32.43 0.42
CA ALA A 126 40.33 -33.49 -0.58
C ALA A 126 38.91 -34.04 -0.85
N GLY A 127 37.89 -33.55 -0.15
CA GLY A 127 36.49 -34.02 -0.23
C GLY A 127 35.59 -33.35 -1.27
N GLY A 128 36.13 -32.41 -2.06
CA GLY A 128 35.34 -31.60 -2.98
C GLY A 128 34.52 -30.51 -2.28
N MET A 129 34.53 -29.32 -2.84
CA MET A 129 33.82 -28.15 -2.29
C MET A 129 33.33 -27.27 -3.43
N LYS A 130 32.16 -26.68 -3.27
CA LYS A 130 31.68 -25.64 -4.20
C LYS A 130 30.92 -24.58 -3.43
N GLY A 131 31.13 -23.31 -3.75
CA GLY A 131 30.46 -22.19 -3.11
C GLY A 131 31.37 -21.00 -2.90
N ALA A 132 30.98 -20.11 -1.98
CA ALA A 132 31.75 -18.93 -1.64
C ALA A 132 32.95 -19.30 -0.73
N MET A 133 34.05 -18.59 -0.90
CA MET A 133 35.24 -18.68 -0.06
C MET A 133 35.75 -17.25 0.25
N ALA A 134 35.75 -16.90 1.51
CA ALA A 134 36.41 -15.66 1.96
C ALA A 134 37.90 -15.90 2.24
N ASP A 135 38.76 -14.99 1.81
CA ASP A 135 40.18 -14.98 2.07
C ASP A 135 40.62 -13.54 2.40
N GLY A 136 40.73 -13.27 3.69
CA GLY A 136 40.94 -11.92 4.21
C GLY A 136 39.73 -11.02 3.92
N ASP A 137 39.96 -9.95 3.18
CA ASP A 137 38.97 -8.97 2.72
C ASP A 137 38.43 -9.27 1.31
N LYS A 138 38.80 -10.41 0.76
CA LYS A 138 38.39 -10.86 -0.58
C LYS A 138 37.39 -11.99 -0.51
N LEU A 139 36.57 -12.10 -1.54
CA LEU A 139 35.52 -13.11 -1.64
C LEU A 139 35.54 -13.73 -3.05
N TYR A 140 35.63 -15.04 -3.06
CA TYR A 140 35.71 -15.82 -4.28
C TYR A 140 34.52 -16.80 -4.38
N SER A 141 34.06 -17.08 -5.59
CA SER A 141 33.32 -18.29 -5.87
C SER A 141 34.31 -19.36 -6.32
N VAL A 142 34.20 -20.56 -5.78
CA VAL A 142 35.15 -21.64 -6.03
C VAL A 142 34.44 -22.98 -6.28
N TYR A 143 35.00 -23.76 -7.18
CA TYR A 143 34.70 -25.15 -7.36
C TYR A 143 35.97 -25.98 -7.12
N CYS A 144 35.92 -26.85 -6.12
CA CYS A 144 37.08 -27.72 -5.80
C CYS A 144 36.69 -29.17 -6.04
N ARG A 145 37.48 -29.87 -6.85
CA ARG A 145 37.32 -31.29 -7.13
C ARG A 145 38.44 -32.08 -6.56
N PRO A 146 38.18 -33.18 -5.82
CA PRO A 146 39.21 -34.09 -5.37
C PRO A 146 39.88 -34.80 -6.57
N VAL A 147 41.19 -34.95 -6.51
CA VAL A 147 42.00 -35.75 -7.40
C VAL A 147 42.95 -36.62 -6.59
N GLU A 148 43.59 -37.62 -7.21
CA GLU A 148 44.32 -38.71 -6.53
C GLU A 148 45.28 -38.27 -5.45
N ASN A 149 45.82 -37.23 -5.28
CA ASN A 149 46.71 -36.78 -4.17
C ASN A 149 46.47 -35.32 -3.79
N GLY A 150 45.29 -34.76 -4.08
CA GLY A 150 45.01 -33.34 -3.79
C GLY A 150 43.63 -32.89 -4.27
N ALA A 151 43.55 -31.63 -4.67
CA ALA A 151 42.34 -31.04 -5.21
C ALA A 151 42.66 -30.09 -6.37
N LEU A 152 41.82 -30.12 -7.39
CA LEU A 152 41.82 -29.10 -8.42
C LEU A 152 40.80 -28.04 -8.01
N VAL A 153 41.23 -26.77 -8.02
CA VAL A 153 40.41 -25.60 -7.69
C VAL A 153 40.27 -24.77 -8.94
N VAL A 154 39.04 -24.38 -9.27
CA VAL A 154 38.69 -23.35 -10.26
C VAL A 154 37.85 -22.30 -9.59
N GLY A 155 38.07 -21.03 -9.87
CA GLY A 155 37.33 -19.96 -9.19
C GLY A 155 37.40 -18.61 -9.88
N THR A 156 36.59 -17.69 -9.35
CA THR A 156 36.61 -16.30 -9.78
C THR A 156 36.47 -15.35 -8.56
N ASP A 157 36.93 -14.12 -8.73
CA ASP A 157 36.80 -13.05 -7.76
C ASP A 157 35.40 -12.45 -7.88
N LEU A 158 34.62 -12.47 -6.81
CA LEU A 158 33.29 -11.88 -6.77
C LEU A 158 33.28 -10.32 -6.74
N ASN A 159 34.46 -9.70 -6.82
CA ASN A 159 34.57 -8.27 -7.09
C ASN A 159 34.33 -7.92 -8.57
N ASP A 160 34.14 -8.90 -9.42
CA ASP A 160 33.75 -8.66 -10.81
C ASP A 160 32.38 -7.96 -10.84
N LEU A 161 32.40 -6.76 -11.43
CA LEU A 161 31.21 -5.91 -11.49
C LEU A 161 30.14 -6.46 -12.44
N THR A 162 30.52 -7.38 -13.35
CA THR A 162 29.63 -7.99 -14.33
C THR A 162 28.44 -8.65 -13.62
N TYR A 163 28.66 -9.36 -12.52
CA TYR A 163 27.58 -10.00 -11.76
C TYR A 163 26.49 -9.04 -11.32
N VAL A 164 26.88 -7.94 -10.69
CA VAL A 164 25.90 -6.98 -10.16
C VAL A 164 25.29 -6.11 -11.26
N ASP A 165 26.04 -5.81 -12.32
CA ASP A 165 25.57 -4.96 -13.41
C ASP A 165 24.58 -5.71 -14.31
N ASP A 166 24.86 -6.93 -14.70
CA ASP A 166 23.98 -7.75 -15.54
C ASP A 166 22.67 -8.08 -14.85
N VAL A 167 22.72 -8.39 -13.53
CA VAL A 167 21.50 -8.63 -12.77
C VAL A 167 20.72 -7.34 -12.54
N LYS A 168 21.39 -6.19 -12.35
CA LYS A 168 20.72 -4.89 -12.30
C LYS A 168 19.98 -4.58 -13.60
N GLU A 169 20.57 -4.85 -14.75
CA GLU A 169 19.93 -4.65 -16.05
C GLU A 169 18.66 -5.52 -16.18
N LYS A 170 18.73 -6.77 -15.73
CA LYS A 170 17.61 -7.72 -15.75
C LYS A 170 16.49 -7.36 -14.76
N THR A 171 16.84 -6.91 -13.56
CA THR A 171 15.90 -6.76 -12.42
C THR A 171 15.57 -5.32 -12.07
N ARG A 172 16.40 -4.35 -12.48
CA ARG A 172 16.37 -2.94 -12.08
C ARG A 172 16.61 -2.69 -10.57
N ALA A 173 16.97 -3.73 -9.82
CA ALA A 173 17.39 -3.59 -8.42
C ALA A 173 18.79 -2.99 -8.32
N GLU A 174 19.06 -2.25 -7.27
CA GLU A 174 20.43 -2.02 -6.82
C GLU A 174 20.92 -3.30 -6.14
N LEU A 175 22.11 -3.73 -6.52
CA LEU A 175 22.68 -4.99 -6.08
C LEU A 175 24.02 -4.80 -5.39
N THR A 176 24.31 -5.68 -4.45
CA THR A 176 25.61 -5.72 -3.76
C THR A 176 25.95 -7.15 -3.36
N ILE A 177 27.21 -7.50 -3.51
CA ILE A 177 27.85 -8.64 -2.86
C ILE A 177 28.67 -8.10 -1.71
N PHE A 178 28.42 -8.61 -0.49
CA PHE A 178 29.18 -8.25 0.71
C PHE A 178 30.21 -9.34 1.03
N CYS A 179 31.45 -8.92 1.35
CA CYS A 179 32.43 -9.76 2.04
C CYS A 179 32.39 -9.38 3.54
N GLY A 180 31.95 -10.32 4.38
CA GLY A 180 31.55 -9.97 5.74
C GLY A 180 30.45 -8.90 5.73
N ASP A 181 30.70 -7.80 6.47
CA ASP A 181 29.82 -6.63 6.53
C ASP A 181 30.16 -5.54 5.50
N THR A 182 31.20 -5.75 4.67
CA THR A 182 31.75 -4.74 3.78
C THR A 182 31.30 -4.93 2.35
N ARG A 183 30.84 -3.87 1.67
CA ARG A 183 30.45 -3.91 0.24
C ARG A 183 31.66 -4.24 -0.62
N TYR A 184 31.63 -5.41 -1.23
CA TYR A 184 32.71 -5.93 -2.05
C TYR A 184 32.49 -5.57 -3.53
N SER A 185 31.35 -5.91 -4.09
CA SER A 185 30.91 -5.48 -5.41
C SER A 185 29.54 -4.84 -5.31
N THR A 186 29.29 -3.69 -5.98
CA THR A 186 28.00 -2.99 -5.83
C THR A 186 27.65 -2.11 -7.01
N THR A 187 26.36 -1.99 -7.30
CA THR A 187 25.80 -1.03 -8.25
C THR A 187 25.44 0.31 -7.59
N ILE A 188 25.43 0.37 -6.24
CA ILE A 188 25.07 1.58 -5.51
C ILE A 188 26.15 2.64 -5.65
N MET A 189 25.74 3.83 -6.10
CA MET A 189 26.61 4.99 -6.24
C MET A 189 26.50 5.92 -5.04
N ASP A 190 27.56 6.63 -4.73
CA ASP A 190 27.53 7.76 -3.82
C ASP A 190 27.04 9.05 -4.52
N SER A 191 27.00 10.15 -3.78
CA SER A 191 26.60 11.46 -4.32
C SER A 191 27.53 12.02 -5.41
N SER A 192 28.74 11.47 -5.55
CA SER A 192 29.74 11.84 -6.55
C SER A 192 29.68 10.95 -7.81
N GLY A 193 28.78 9.93 -7.82
CA GLY A 193 28.66 8.96 -8.91
C GLY A 193 29.75 7.87 -8.85
N VAL A 194 30.41 7.69 -7.71
CA VAL A 194 31.37 6.62 -7.48
C VAL A 194 30.67 5.45 -6.77
N ARG A 195 31.02 4.21 -7.14
CA ARG A 195 30.46 3.02 -6.47
C ARG A 195 30.86 2.99 -5.00
N SER A 196 29.90 2.70 -4.13
CA SER A 196 30.07 2.70 -2.67
C SER A 196 30.77 1.45 -2.14
N THR A 197 31.78 0.91 -2.89
CA THR A 197 32.59 -0.22 -2.44
C THR A 197 33.38 0.13 -1.18
N GLY A 198 33.70 -0.85 -0.35
CA GLY A 198 34.42 -0.67 0.91
C GLY A 198 33.58 -0.07 2.05
N THR A 199 32.35 0.35 1.81
CA THR A 199 31.45 0.84 2.87
C THR A 199 30.79 -0.34 3.60
N LYS A 200 30.44 -0.10 4.88
CA LYS A 200 29.87 -1.15 5.73
C LYS A 200 28.35 -1.17 5.74
N MET A 201 27.80 -2.36 5.91
CA MET A 201 26.41 -2.60 6.27
C MET A 201 26.13 -2.07 7.68
N ASP A 202 24.88 -1.70 7.97
CA ASP A 202 24.47 -1.41 9.35
C ASP A 202 24.72 -2.60 10.26
N GLY A 203 25.34 -2.35 11.42
CA GLY A 203 25.75 -3.41 12.34
C GLY A 203 24.58 -4.22 12.92
N GLY A 204 23.40 -3.60 13.07
CA GLY A 204 22.18 -4.29 13.49
C GLY A 204 21.68 -5.25 12.41
N ILE A 205 21.70 -4.82 11.14
CA ILE A 205 21.35 -5.66 9.98
C ILE A 205 22.34 -6.81 9.84
N TRP A 206 23.65 -6.53 9.94
CA TRP A 206 24.68 -7.58 9.86
C TRP A 206 24.50 -8.64 10.92
N ASN A 207 24.21 -8.24 12.17
CA ASN A 207 23.94 -9.19 13.24
C ASN A 207 22.70 -10.06 12.96
N MET A 208 21.64 -9.50 12.37
CA MET A 208 20.48 -10.28 11.96
C MET A 208 20.81 -11.27 10.84
N VAL A 209 21.56 -10.84 9.82
CA VAL A 209 21.98 -11.70 8.71
C VAL A 209 22.83 -12.88 9.20
N GLN A 210 23.76 -12.63 10.13
CA GLN A 210 24.62 -13.69 10.66
C GLN A 210 23.89 -14.70 11.53
N ASN A 211 22.91 -14.26 12.34
CA ASN A 211 22.33 -15.10 13.39
C ASN A 211 20.91 -15.56 13.09
N SER A 212 20.15 -14.79 12.31
CA SER A 212 18.71 -15.01 12.08
C SER A 212 18.38 -15.30 10.61
N GLY A 213 19.32 -15.14 9.71
CA GLY A 213 19.13 -15.35 8.28
C GLY A 213 18.83 -14.05 7.50
N THR A 214 17.84 -14.08 6.64
CA THR A 214 17.52 -12.95 5.74
C THR A 214 16.91 -11.76 6.49
N TYR A 215 17.36 -10.55 6.17
CA TYR A 215 16.73 -9.30 6.57
C TYR A 215 15.99 -8.66 5.38
N ILE A 216 14.69 -8.43 5.55
CA ILE A 216 13.86 -7.71 4.56
C ILE A 216 13.21 -6.52 5.25
N GLY A 217 13.28 -5.33 4.64
CA GLY A 217 12.70 -4.13 5.21
C GLY A 217 13.19 -2.83 4.60
N LYS A 218 12.90 -1.71 5.25
CA LYS A 218 13.37 -0.39 4.82
C LYS A 218 14.65 -0.01 5.55
N THR A 219 15.61 0.54 4.81
CA THR A 219 16.84 1.11 5.37
C THR A 219 17.30 2.33 4.56
N ALA A 220 18.13 3.18 5.15
CA ALA A 220 18.74 4.30 4.44
C ALA A 220 20.16 3.94 3.99
N ILE A 221 20.48 4.17 2.73
CA ILE A 221 21.79 3.98 2.13
C ILE A 221 22.19 5.29 1.45
N ASN A 222 23.33 5.85 1.80
CA ASN A 222 23.81 7.14 1.28
C ASN A 222 22.77 8.27 1.39
N GLY A 223 21.93 8.26 2.46
CA GLY A 223 20.87 9.24 2.68
C GLY A 223 19.60 9.04 1.87
N GLN A 224 19.53 8.00 1.05
CA GLN A 224 18.32 7.60 0.30
C GLN A 224 17.65 6.40 0.98
N SER A 225 16.32 6.37 0.97
CA SER A 225 15.54 5.27 1.52
C SER A 225 15.38 4.16 0.49
N TYR A 226 15.64 2.92 0.92
CA TYR A 226 15.50 1.70 0.11
C TYR A 226 14.64 0.67 0.83
N TYR A 227 13.87 -0.08 0.07
CA TYR A 227 13.34 -1.37 0.50
C TYR A 227 14.35 -2.44 0.07
N VAL A 228 14.79 -3.27 1.00
CA VAL A 228 15.99 -4.09 0.83
C VAL A 228 15.77 -5.53 1.28
N ASN A 229 16.52 -6.43 0.65
CA ASN A 229 16.72 -7.80 1.09
C ASN A 229 18.23 -8.06 1.22
N TYR A 230 18.65 -8.46 2.43
CA TYR A 230 19.98 -9.00 2.69
C TYR A 230 19.84 -10.49 3.00
N THR A 231 20.38 -11.34 2.14
CA THR A 231 20.37 -12.80 2.33
C THR A 231 21.79 -13.27 2.58
N PRO A 232 22.04 -14.10 3.62
CA PRO A 232 23.39 -14.55 3.95
C PRO A 232 23.98 -15.35 2.81
N MET A 233 25.27 -15.11 2.56
CA MET A 233 26.14 -15.95 1.72
C MET A 233 26.96 -16.85 2.63
N THR A 234 26.83 -18.16 2.46
CA THR A 234 27.55 -19.15 3.27
C THR A 234 28.68 -19.81 2.47
N ASP A 235 29.75 -20.12 3.17
CA ASP A 235 30.79 -20.98 2.66
C ASP A 235 30.34 -22.46 2.63
N PHE A 236 31.23 -23.31 2.15
CA PHE A 236 31.03 -24.78 2.10
C PHE A 236 30.93 -25.46 3.48
N ASN A 237 31.25 -24.78 4.59
CA ASN A 237 31.05 -25.26 5.97
C ASN A 237 29.75 -24.72 6.58
N GLY A 238 28.99 -23.94 5.85
CA GLY A 238 27.76 -23.29 6.33
C GLY A 238 28.00 -22.03 7.17
N GLN A 239 29.23 -21.50 7.24
CA GLN A 239 29.53 -20.24 7.90
C GLN A 239 29.16 -19.06 6.99
N VAL A 240 28.53 -18.04 7.59
CA VAL A 240 28.20 -16.81 6.85
C VAL A 240 29.48 -16.02 6.59
N VAL A 241 29.86 -15.92 5.33
CA VAL A 241 31.07 -15.22 4.85
C VAL A 241 30.76 -13.87 4.22
N GLY A 242 29.50 -13.56 4.00
CA GLY A 242 29.03 -12.33 3.40
C GLY A 242 27.54 -12.31 3.24
N ALA A 243 27.05 -11.47 2.33
CA ALA A 243 25.63 -11.40 2.02
C ALA A 243 25.39 -11.01 0.54
N TYR A 244 24.32 -11.52 -0.02
CA TYR A 244 23.68 -10.97 -1.21
C TYR A 244 22.76 -9.83 -0.80
N PHE A 245 22.72 -8.77 -1.55
CA PHE A 245 21.82 -7.65 -1.34
C PHE A 245 21.12 -7.28 -2.63
N ALA A 246 19.82 -7.06 -2.52
CA ALA A 246 19.02 -6.36 -3.52
C ALA A 246 18.19 -5.26 -2.85
N GLY A 247 18.10 -4.11 -3.51
CA GLY A 247 17.36 -2.96 -2.99
C GLY A 247 16.72 -2.11 -4.07
N TYR A 248 15.51 -1.61 -3.79
CA TYR A 248 14.81 -0.64 -4.63
C TYR A 248 14.67 0.67 -3.89
N SER A 249 15.02 1.78 -4.54
CA SER A 249 14.79 3.11 -3.98
C SER A 249 13.30 3.35 -3.78
N THR A 250 12.92 3.72 -2.55
CA THR A 250 11.51 4.03 -2.24
C THR A 250 11.14 5.46 -2.65
N ALA A 251 12.10 6.29 -3.07
CA ALA A 251 11.86 7.71 -3.36
C ALA A 251 10.78 7.94 -4.43
N VAL A 252 10.79 7.15 -5.50
CA VAL A 252 9.78 7.24 -6.57
C VAL A 252 8.44 6.69 -6.08
N ALA A 253 8.45 5.54 -5.40
CA ALA A 253 7.25 4.94 -4.85
C ALA A 253 6.59 5.84 -3.78
N ASP A 254 7.39 6.44 -2.88
CA ASP A 254 6.90 7.36 -1.85
C ASP A 254 6.31 8.65 -2.48
N ALA A 255 6.90 9.16 -3.56
CA ALA A 255 6.36 10.32 -4.29
C ALA A 255 5.03 10.01 -4.99
N GLU A 256 4.91 8.86 -5.64
CA GLU A 256 3.65 8.44 -6.27
C GLU A 256 2.57 8.11 -5.22
N LEU A 257 2.94 7.50 -4.10
CA LEU A 257 2.05 7.31 -2.93
C LEU A 257 1.52 8.65 -2.42
N PHE A 258 2.39 9.66 -2.26
CA PHE A 258 1.97 10.98 -1.81
C PHE A 258 1.00 11.66 -2.79
N LYS A 259 1.23 11.56 -4.09
CA LYS A 259 0.29 12.04 -5.12
C LYS A 259 -1.05 11.30 -5.04
N ALA A 260 -1.04 9.98 -4.91
CA ALA A 260 -2.25 9.18 -4.80
C ALA A 260 -3.07 9.55 -3.55
N ILE A 261 -2.42 9.82 -2.43
CA ILE A 261 -3.06 10.29 -1.19
C ILE A 261 -3.71 11.67 -1.40
N ILE A 262 -3.01 12.62 -2.05
CA ILE A 262 -3.57 13.95 -2.34
C ILE A 262 -4.79 13.84 -3.26
N ILE A 263 -4.71 13.06 -4.32
CA ILE A 263 -5.82 12.87 -5.26
C ILE A 263 -7.02 12.22 -4.55
N SER A 264 -6.79 11.18 -3.75
CA SER A 264 -7.86 10.50 -3.01
C SER A 264 -8.52 11.43 -1.99
N ALA A 265 -7.75 12.26 -1.30
CA ALA A 265 -8.27 13.28 -0.38
C ALA A 265 -9.11 14.34 -1.13
N ALA A 266 -8.66 14.81 -2.28
CA ALA A 266 -9.41 15.77 -3.09
C ALA A 266 -10.75 15.18 -3.58
N VAL A 267 -10.75 13.94 -4.06
CA VAL A 267 -11.96 13.21 -4.48
C VAL A 267 -12.91 13.03 -3.28
N LEU A 268 -12.38 12.64 -2.11
CA LEU A 268 -13.17 12.49 -0.89
C LEU A 268 -13.87 13.80 -0.51
N ILE A 269 -13.15 14.92 -0.51
CA ILE A 269 -13.71 16.24 -0.23
C ILE A 269 -14.80 16.59 -1.24
N ALA A 270 -14.59 16.37 -2.52
CA ALA A 270 -15.57 16.64 -3.56
C ALA A 270 -16.86 15.83 -3.38
N VAL A 271 -16.73 14.53 -3.05
CA VAL A 271 -17.87 13.65 -2.75
C VAL A 271 -18.62 14.10 -1.51
N CYS A 272 -17.92 14.47 -0.44
CA CYS A 272 -18.53 14.97 0.80
C CYS A 272 -19.31 16.27 0.56
N VAL A 273 -18.74 17.22 -0.19
CA VAL A 273 -19.39 18.49 -0.53
C VAL A 273 -20.63 18.23 -1.40
N GLY A 274 -20.50 17.39 -2.44
CA GLY A 274 -21.61 17.01 -3.32
C GLY A 274 -22.77 16.33 -2.58
N ALA A 275 -22.44 15.36 -1.72
CA ALA A 275 -23.43 14.67 -0.88
C ALA A 275 -24.10 15.64 0.11
N GLY A 276 -23.34 16.54 0.74
CA GLY A 276 -23.88 17.57 1.63
C GLY A 276 -24.84 18.50 0.91
N PHE A 277 -24.50 18.97 -0.29
CA PHE A 277 -25.36 19.80 -1.12
C PHE A 277 -26.65 19.06 -1.52
N LEU A 278 -26.53 17.81 -1.97
CA LEU A 278 -27.71 16.99 -2.32
C LEU A 278 -28.63 16.79 -1.13
N LEU A 279 -28.10 16.41 0.03
CA LEU A 279 -28.88 16.22 1.25
C LEU A 279 -29.55 17.53 1.68
N PHE A 280 -28.85 18.67 1.58
CA PHE A 280 -29.43 19.96 1.87
C PHE A 280 -30.60 20.30 0.92
N ALA A 281 -30.44 20.07 -0.38
CA ALA A 281 -31.47 20.30 -1.37
C ALA A 281 -32.72 19.42 -1.16
N VAL A 282 -32.51 18.14 -0.92
CA VAL A 282 -33.57 17.16 -0.63
C VAL A 282 -34.31 17.55 0.65
N MET A 283 -33.61 17.82 1.75
CA MET A 283 -34.21 18.24 3.02
C MET A 283 -34.96 19.57 2.92
N ASN A 284 -34.46 20.51 2.12
CA ASN A 284 -35.15 21.77 1.92
C ASN A 284 -36.47 21.59 1.16
N ARG A 285 -36.46 20.70 0.15
CA ARG A 285 -37.63 20.45 -0.71
C ARG A 285 -38.69 19.56 -0.02
N LEU A 286 -38.26 18.47 0.64
CA LEU A 286 -39.18 17.47 1.18
C LEU A 286 -39.64 17.75 2.61
N VAL A 287 -38.86 18.52 3.39
CA VAL A 287 -39.20 18.74 4.81
C VAL A 287 -39.39 20.20 5.13
N ARG A 288 -38.41 21.06 4.81
CA ARG A 288 -38.45 22.47 5.30
C ARG A 288 -39.60 23.27 4.68
N LYS A 289 -39.78 23.17 3.35
CA LYS A 289 -40.87 23.92 2.67
C LYS A 289 -42.24 23.45 3.14
N PRO A 290 -42.60 22.15 3.07
CA PRO A 290 -43.92 21.69 3.53
C PRO A 290 -44.21 22.02 4.98
N VAL A 291 -43.27 21.79 5.92
CA VAL A 291 -43.45 22.16 7.32
C VAL A 291 -43.69 23.65 7.49
N SER A 292 -42.98 24.52 6.74
CA SER A 292 -43.20 25.97 6.81
C SER A 292 -44.58 26.40 6.32
N GLU A 293 -45.12 25.67 5.30
CA GLU A 293 -46.44 25.93 4.75
C GLU A 293 -47.54 25.50 5.75
N VAL A 294 -47.40 24.31 6.36
CA VAL A 294 -48.30 23.86 7.43
C VAL A 294 -48.33 24.85 8.60
N VAL A 295 -47.16 25.37 9.04
CA VAL A 295 -47.07 26.38 10.09
C VAL A 295 -47.79 27.67 9.71
N LYS A 296 -47.76 28.08 8.41
CA LYS A 296 -48.50 29.25 7.93
C LYS A 296 -50.01 29.02 8.02
N ILE A 297 -50.51 27.86 7.57
CA ILE A 297 -51.95 27.51 7.66
C ILE A 297 -52.41 27.54 9.13
N CYS A 298 -51.65 26.92 10.03
CA CYS A 298 -51.91 26.98 11.46
C CYS A 298 -51.93 28.43 12.01
N GLY A 299 -51.02 29.29 11.50
CA GLY A 299 -50.97 30.71 11.85
C GLY A 299 -52.22 31.46 11.40
N GLN A 300 -52.71 31.25 10.18
CA GLN A 300 -53.97 31.81 9.70
C GLN A 300 -55.16 31.36 10.52
N LEU A 301 -55.24 30.06 10.83
CA LEU A 301 -56.27 29.51 11.70
C LEU A 301 -56.23 30.14 13.09
N SER A 302 -55.08 30.33 13.69
CA SER A 302 -54.90 30.97 15.01
C SER A 302 -55.22 32.44 14.99
N ALA A 303 -55.09 33.13 13.87
CA ALA A 303 -55.44 34.52 13.68
C ALA A 303 -56.95 34.73 13.38
N GLY A 304 -57.69 33.63 13.17
CA GLY A 304 -59.09 33.69 12.74
C GLY A 304 -59.28 34.02 11.27
N GLU A 305 -58.21 33.91 10.44
CA GLU A 305 -58.25 34.15 8.99
C GLU A 305 -58.76 32.91 8.27
N LEU A 306 -60.04 32.57 8.48
CA LEU A 306 -60.65 31.35 8.00
C LEU A 306 -60.93 31.36 6.46
N ASN A 307 -60.99 32.56 5.89
CA ASN A 307 -61.35 32.77 4.47
C ASN A 307 -60.12 32.94 3.55
N ALA A 308 -58.89 32.73 4.09
CA ALA A 308 -57.65 32.80 3.29
C ALA A 308 -57.63 31.66 2.23
N PRO A 309 -57.23 31.97 0.96
CA PRO A 309 -57.28 30.96 -0.12
C PRO A 309 -56.32 29.81 0.10
N ASP A 310 -56.78 28.56 -0.07
CA ASP A 310 -55.96 27.33 0.06
C ASP A 310 -55.05 27.09 -1.15
N SER A 311 -55.32 27.78 -2.25
CA SER A 311 -54.54 27.66 -3.50
C SER A 311 -53.10 28.15 -3.45
N GLU A 312 -52.71 28.81 -2.35
CA GLU A 312 -51.32 29.25 -2.11
C GLU A 312 -50.38 28.11 -1.68
N PHE A 313 -50.94 26.96 -1.28
CA PHE A 313 -50.16 25.85 -0.72
C PHE A 313 -50.20 24.63 -1.63
N SER A 314 -49.02 24.00 -1.84
CA SER A 314 -48.89 22.77 -2.61
C SER A 314 -48.13 21.74 -1.81
N PHE A 315 -48.79 20.64 -1.51
CA PHE A 315 -48.22 19.54 -0.75
C PHE A 315 -48.11 18.27 -1.62
N ASN A 316 -47.09 17.44 -1.30
CA ASN A 316 -47.02 16.10 -1.90
C ASN A 316 -48.04 15.19 -1.24
N ALA A 317 -48.32 14.05 -1.90
CA ALA A 317 -49.15 12.97 -1.32
C ALA A 317 -48.30 12.11 -0.36
N ASP A 318 -47.96 12.70 0.79
CA ASP A 318 -47.18 12.12 1.87
C ASP A 318 -47.78 12.54 3.23
N GLU A 319 -47.16 12.14 4.34
CA GLU A 319 -47.65 12.46 5.70
C GLU A 319 -47.79 13.96 5.93
N MET A 320 -47.01 14.81 5.25
CA MET A 320 -47.12 16.25 5.32
C MET A 320 -48.34 16.75 4.56
N GLY A 321 -48.67 16.13 3.44
CA GLY A 321 -49.90 16.36 2.69
C GLY A 321 -51.14 16.01 3.49
N ASP A 322 -51.13 14.85 4.12
CA ASP A 322 -52.25 14.39 4.99
C ASP A 322 -52.49 15.35 6.17
N ILE A 323 -51.43 15.84 6.82
CA ILE A 323 -51.52 16.84 7.89
C ILE A 323 -52.12 18.15 7.36
N ALA A 324 -51.63 18.61 6.22
CA ALA A 324 -52.12 19.87 5.62
C ALA A 324 -53.57 19.77 5.23
N GLU A 325 -54.01 18.62 4.63
CA GLU A 325 -55.40 18.35 4.29
C GLU A 325 -56.33 18.42 5.54
N LYS A 326 -55.91 17.74 6.62
CA LYS A 326 -56.68 17.73 7.86
C LYS A 326 -56.80 19.11 8.52
N ILE A 327 -55.74 19.94 8.46
CA ILE A 327 -55.78 21.31 9.00
C ILE A 327 -56.67 22.19 8.09
N THR A 328 -56.62 22.02 6.76
CA THR A 328 -57.48 22.76 5.84
C THR A 328 -58.94 22.37 6.01
N GLU A 329 -59.24 21.07 6.17
CA GLU A 329 -60.60 20.58 6.47
C GLU A 329 -61.13 21.21 7.78
N ALA A 330 -60.31 21.28 8.83
CA ALA A 330 -60.67 21.91 10.08
C ALA A 330 -60.93 23.41 9.90
N LYS A 331 -60.08 24.13 9.09
CA LYS A 331 -60.28 25.54 8.76
C LYS A 331 -61.61 25.81 8.06
N HIS A 332 -61.94 24.99 7.04
CA HIS A 332 -63.23 25.09 6.32
C HIS A 332 -64.43 24.81 7.22
N THR A 333 -64.35 23.79 8.07
CA THR A 333 -65.38 23.46 9.04
C THR A 333 -65.65 24.65 9.96
N LEU A 334 -64.60 25.25 10.53
CA LEU A 334 -64.72 26.42 11.39
C LEU A 334 -65.26 27.66 10.64
N HIS A 335 -64.85 27.86 9.37
CA HIS A 335 -65.38 28.94 8.55
C HIS A 335 -66.90 28.77 8.37
N THR A 336 -67.32 27.55 7.97
CA THR A 336 -68.75 27.23 7.78
C THR A 336 -69.58 27.47 9.10
N TYR A 337 -69.03 27.13 10.26
CA TYR A 337 -69.68 27.39 11.55
C TYR A 337 -69.80 28.88 11.85
N VAL A 338 -68.70 29.64 11.64
CA VAL A 338 -68.71 31.09 11.88
C VAL A 338 -69.71 31.81 10.95
N ASP A 339 -69.76 31.41 9.68
CA ASP A 339 -70.71 31.97 8.71
C ASP A 339 -72.17 31.69 9.10
N ASP A 340 -72.47 30.43 9.45
CA ASP A 340 -73.85 30.02 9.87
C ASP A 340 -74.27 30.75 11.14
N ILE A 341 -73.41 30.83 12.15
CA ILE A 341 -73.63 31.61 13.38
C ILE A 341 -73.88 33.10 13.05
N SER A 342 -73.08 33.67 12.18
CA SER A 342 -73.21 35.07 11.78
C SER A 342 -74.52 35.32 11.06
N HIS A 343 -74.94 34.39 10.20
CA HIS A 343 -76.19 34.46 9.48
C HIS A 343 -77.40 34.43 10.45
N VAL A 344 -77.43 33.44 11.37
CA VAL A 344 -78.52 33.33 12.36
C VAL A 344 -78.59 34.57 13.26
N LEU A 345 -77.45 35.05 13.79
CA LEU A 345 -77.37 36.20 14.61
C LEU A 345 -77.82 37.53 13.88
N SER A 346 -77.45 37.63 12.61
CA SER A 346 -77.85 38.76 11.73
C SER A 346 -79.37 38.78 11.53
N GLY A 347 -80.04 37.61 11.32
CA GLY A 347 -81.45 37.43 11.25
C GLY A 347 -82.13 37.89 12.51
N MET A 348 -81.68 37.41 13.66
CA MET A 348 -82.15 37.83 15.00
C MET A 348 -81.99 39.35 15.20
N GLY A 349 -80.87 39.93 14.73
CA GLY A 349 -80.59 41.34 14.84
C GLY A 349 -81.56 42.21 14.01
N THR A 350 -82.19 41.67 12.99
CA THR A 350 -83.24 42.35 12.16
C THR A 350 -84.67 41.98 12.60
N GLY A 351 -84.87 41.22 13.69
CA GLY A 351 -86.13 40.80 14.20
C GLY A 351 -86.70 39.50 13.70
N ASP A 352 -85.96 38.76 12.91
CA ASP A 352 -86.31 37.42 12.42
C ASP A 352 -85.77 36.35 13.36
N PHE A 353 -86.61 35.89 14.30
CA PHE A 353 -86.31 34.83 15.26
C PHE A 353 -86.69 33.45 14.78
N SER A 354 -87.08 33.34 13.49
CA SER A 354 -87.34 32.02 12.88
C SER A 354 -86.15 31.42 12.20
N SER A 355 -85.04 32.13 12.07
CA SER A 355 -83.81 31.63 11.43
C SER A 355 -83.19 30.57 12.34
N GLN A 356 -83.00 29.35 11.74
CA GLN A 356 -82.32 28.23 12.42
C GLN A 356 -81.01 27.93 11.78
N PRO A 357 -80.05 27.32 12.53
CA PRO A 357 -78.81 26.85 11.96
C PRO A 357 -79.02 25.90 10.78
N SER A 358 -78.33 26.14 9.67
CA SER A 358 -78.40 25.35 8.46
C SER A 358 -77.36 24.25 8.42
N VAL A 359 -76.34 24.31 9.29
CA VAL A 359 -75.18 23.43 9.35
C VAL A 359 -75.30 22.49 10.54
N LYS A 360 -74.85 21.21 10.31
CA LYS A 360 -74.70 20.24 11.40
C LYS A 360 -73.42 20.48 12.18
N TYR A 361 -73.51 21.04 13.37
CA TYR A 361 -72.37 21.18 14.30
C TYR A 361 -71.97 19.83 14.86
N ILE A 362 -70.69 19.57 15.03
CA ILE A 362 -70.08 18.32 15.57
C ILE A 362 -69.26 18.55 16.79
N GLY A 363 -69.21 17.56 17.70
CA GLY A 363 -68.41 17.60 18.92
C GLY A 363 -68.85 18.70 19.88
N SER A 364 -67.93 19.47 20.45
CA SER A 364 -68.25 20.54 21.39
C SER A 364 -69.04 21.69 20.80
N PHE A 365 -69.08 21.82 19.47
CA PHE A 365 -69.89 22.84 18.79
C PHE A 365 -71.41 22.48 18.75
N GLU A 366 -71.80 21.26 19.09
CA GLU A 366 -73.21 20.90 19.19
C GLU A 366 -73.98 21.74 20.26
N GLU A 367 -73.27 22.22 21.25
CA GLU A 367 -73.88 23.09 22.28
C GLU A 367 -74.35 24.42 21.68
N ILE A 368 -73.69 24.93 20.62
CA ILE A 368 -74.15 26.14 19.91
C ILE A 368 -75.53 25.89 19.28
N ASN A 369 -75.74 24.74 18.66
CA ASN A 369 -77.04 24.37 18.07
C ASN A 369 -78.17 24.23 19.09
N ARG A 370 -77.86 23.93 20.37
CA ARG A 370 -78.81 23.85 21.42
C ARG A 370 -79.14 25.27 22.01
N SER A 371 -78.30 26.24 21.76
CA SER A 371 -78.40 27.60 22.27
C SER A 371 -79.19 28.51 21.36
N PHE A 372 -79.36 28.14 20.07
CA PHE A 372 -80.25 28.78 19.11
C PHE A 372 -81.69 28.30 19.28
#